data_a766963f5f3c10ae9ca9d8fcac7c2942
#
_entry.id   a766963f5f3c10ae9ca9d8fcac7c2942
#
_cell.length_a   1.000
_cell.length_b   1.000
_cell.length_c   1.000
_cell.angle_alpha   90.00
_cell.angle_beta   90.00
_cell.angle_gamma   90.00
#
_symmetry.space_group_name_H-M   'P 1'
#
loop_
_entity.id
_entity.type
_entity.pdbx_description
1 polymer ?
#
loop_
_entity_poly.entity_id
_entity_poly.type
_entity_poly.pdbx_seq_one_letter_code
_entity_poly.pdbx_strand_id
1 'polypeptide(L)'
;MIRFDNVSVTYRGGVKALRDIDLTIEDGEFVVVVGLSGAGKSTLLRALNGLVPATEGSIDFNGTEVVGASASELRKIRSDIGMIFQTFNLSLRTTVLNNVLMGRLSFVSAWRSTFGLWPAADREMAMQALERVGIVDKAYIRASDLSGGQQQRVGIARALAQEPKVMLADEPVAALDPITSRQVMGDLRRINQDLGITTLVNLHFLDLAREYGRRLIGLRDGALVYDGDIADVDDDTFTEIYGRAITEEDLMAGVELAGHGPDETSDG
;
A
#
# COMPACT_ATOMS: atom_id res chain seq x y z
N MET A 1 2.88 14.70 7.41
CA MET A 1 1.51 15.08 6.97
C MET A 1 1.46 15.10 5.45
N ILE A 2 0.39 14.54 4.88
CA ILE A 2 0.12 14.51 3.43
C ILE A 2 -1.20 15.24 3.20
N ARG A 3 -1.25 16.13 2.19
CA ARG A 3 -2.50 16.85 1.86
C ARG A 3 -2.74 16.84 0.36
N PHE A 4 -3.91 16.42 -0.03
CA PHE A 4 -4.48 16.59 -1.36
C PHE A 4 -5.48 17.75 -1.27
N ASP A 5 -5.42 18.67 -2.22
CA ASP A 5 -6.25 19.86 -2.29
C ASP A 5 -6.83 19.94 -3.71
N ASN A 6 -8.11 19.59 -3.84
CA ASN A 6 -8.88 19.56 -5.09
C ASN A 6 -8.17 18.79 -6.23
N VAL A 7 -7.63 17.60 -5.91
CA VAL A 7 -6.79 16.83 -6.83
C VAL A 7 -7.62 16.03 -7.81
N SER A 8 -7.39 16.26 -9.11
CA SER A 8 -7.94 15.45 -10.20
C SER A 8 -6.84 14.82 -11.04
N VAL A 9 -7.10 13.61 -11.54
CA VAL A 9 -6.23 12.88 -12.45
C VAL A 9 -7.02 12.40 -13.64
N THR A 10 -6.65 12.87 -14.82
CA THR A 10 -7.23 12.44 -16.10
C THR A 10 -6.15 11.78 -16.96
N TYR A 11 -6.34 10.50 -17.27
CA TYR A 11 -5.42 9.75 -18.16
C TYR A 11 -5.58 10.17 -19.63
N ARG A 12 -4.56 9.88 -20.43
CA ARG A 12 -4.64 10.00 -21.89
C ARG A 12 -5.82 9.15 -22.38
N GLY A 13 -6.77 9.79 -23.10
CA GLY A 13 -8.03 9.14 -23.50
C GLY A 13 -9.25 9.61 -22.71
N GLY A 14 -9.09 10.56 -21.78
CA GLY A 14 -10.20 11.25 -21.10
C GLY A 14 -10.79 10.51 -19.90
N VAL A 15 -10.18 9.39 -19.47
CA VAL A 15 -10.63 8.67 -18.28
C VAL A 15 -10.23 9.48 -17.05
N LYS A 16 -11.22 9.99 -16.30
CA LYS A 16 -11.04 10.66 -15.02
C LYS A 16 -10.89 9.61 -13.92
N ALA A 17 -9.66 9.36 -13.50
CA ALA A 17 -9.34 8.36 -12.47
C ALA A 17 -9.40 8.90 -11.05
N LEU A 18 -9.20 10.20 -10.85
CA LEU A 18 -9.50 10.92 -9.61
C LEU A 18 -10.26 12.20 -9.94
N ARG A 19 -11.17 12.60 -9.06
CA ARG A 19 -12.05 13.75 -9.21
C ARG A 19 -12.13 14.52 -7.91
N ASP A 20 -11.61 15.74 -7.91
CA ASP A 20 -11.76 16.72 -6.84
C ASP A 20 -11.49 16.12 -5.44
N ILE A 21 -10.35 15.42 -5.30
CA ILE A 21 -9.98 14.77 -4.04
C ILE A 21 -9.44 15.81 -3.06
N ASP A 22 -10.14 15.98 -1.95
CA ASP A 22 -9.70 16.72 -0.78
C ASP A 22 -9.45 15.72 0.36
N LEU A 23 -8.19 15.57 0.79
CA LEU A 23 -7.80 14.55 1.76
C LEU A 23 -6.56 15.01 2.53
N THR A 24 -6.60 14.87 3.86
CA THR A 24 -5.43 15.07 4.73
C THR A 24 -5.14 13.79 5.47
N ILE A 25 -3.87 13.36 5.49
CA ILE A 25 -3.39 12.19 6.23
C ILE A 25 -2.31 12.66 7.19
N GLU A 26 -2.52 12.40 8.48
CA GLU A 26 -1.60 12.79 9.51
C GLU A 26 -0.41 11.83 9.64
N ASP A 27 0.67 12.28 10.27
CA ASP A 27 1.85 11.44 10.47
C ASP A 27 1.52 10.27 11.41
N GLY A 28 1.99 9.08 11.06
CA GLY A 28 1.80 7.85 11.81
C GLY A 28 0.44 7.16 11.62
N GLU A 29 -0.48 7.72 10.85
CA GLU A 29 -1.76 7.06 10.57
C GLU A 29 -1.58 5.74 9.81
N PHE A 30 -2.47 4.79 10.09
CA PHE A 30 -2.68 3.59 9.29
C PHE A 30 -4.02 3.68 8.59
N VAL A 31 -3.98 3.98 7.30
CA VAL A 31 -5.15 4.26 6.47
C VAL A 31 -5.37 3.12 5.49
N VAL A 32 -6.60 2.62 5.44
CA VAL A 32 -7.02 1.63 4.44
C VAL A 32 -7.87 2.32 3.37
N VAL A 33 -7.54 2.08 2.11
CA VAL A 33 -8.29 2.61 0.96
C VAL A 33 -9.03 1.48 0.29
N VAL A 34 -10.36 1.60 0.18
CA VAL A 34 -11.24 0.58 -0.43
C VAL A 34 -12.06 1.18 -1.57
N GLY A 35 -12.65 0.30 -2.37
CA GLY A 35 -13.49 0.63 -3.52
C GLY A 35 -13.33 -0.39 -4.63
N LEU A 36 -14.24 -0.42 -5.59
CA LEU A 36 -14.20 -1.35 -6.72
C LEU A 36 -12.93 -1.24 -7.55
N SER A 37 -12.68 -2.27 -8.39
CA SER A 37 -11.63 -2.18 -9.40
C SER A 37 -11.89 -0.98 -10.32
N GLY A 38 -10.87 -0.16 -10.55
CA GLY A 38 -11.00 1.08 -11.31
C GLY A 38 -11.49 2.30 -10.53
N ALA A 39 -11.83 2.19 -9.23
CA ALA A 39 -12.30 3.31 -8.40
C ALA A 39 -11.26 4.43 -8.18
N GLY A 40 -9.99 4.23 -8.55
CA GLY A 40 -8.94 5.25 -8.43
C GLY A 40 -7.91 4.98 -7.33
N LYS A 41 -8.03 3.90 -6.54
CA LYS A 41 -7.15 3.57 -5.41
C LYS A 41 -5.66 3.62 -5.75
N SER A 42 -5.23 2.83 -6.73
CA SER A 42 -3.82 2.82 -7.17
C SER A 42 -3.38 4.15 -7.78
N THR A 43 -4.31 4.91 -8.39
CA THR A 43 -4.03 6.24 -8.91
C THR A 43 -3.77 7.22 -7.77
N LEU A 44 -4.52 7.15 -6.67
CA LEU A 44 -4.31 7.98 -5.47
C LEU A 44 -2.90 7.78 -4.91
N LEU A 45 -2.48 6.53 -4.69
CA LEU A 45 -1.13 6.22 -4.20
C LEU A 45 -0.04 6.67 -5.19
N ARG A 46 -0.26 6.47 -6.48
CA ARG A 46 0.70 6.83 -7.52
C ARG A 46 0.75 8.33 -7.80
N ALA A 47 -0.29 9.07 -7.52
CA ALA A 47 -0.28 10.52 -7.57
C ALA A 47 0.58 11.09 -6.44
N LEU A 48 0.44 10.56 -5.22
CA LEU A 48 1.23 10.98 -4.05
C LEU A 48 2.74 10.85 -4.27
N ASN A 49 3.21 9.77 -4.88
CA ASN A 49 4.65 9.59 -5.15
C ASN A 49 5.09 10.15 -6.52
N GLY A 50 4.21 10.88 -7.20
CA GLY A 50 4.48 11.51 -8.50
C GLY A 50 4.75 10.52 -9.63
N LEU A 51 4.35 9.25 -9.51
CA LEU A 51 4.39 8.27 -10.62
C LEU A 51 3.30 8.55 -11.65
N VAL A 52 2.16 9.07 -11.20
CA VAL A 52 1.08 9.57 -12.04
C VAL A 52 0.94 11.06 -11.75
N PRO A 53 1.11 11.95 -12.74
CA PRO A 53 0.94 13.37 -12.50
C PRO A 53 -0.54 13.72 -12.29
N ALA A 54 -0.84 14.53 -11.28
CA ALA A 54 -2.13 15.16 -11.16
C ALA A 54 -2.35 16.14 -12.33
N THR A 55 -3.58 16.21 -12.83
CA THR A 55 -3.96 17.13 -13.92
C THR A 55 -4.47 18.46 -13.38
N GLU A 56 -5.00 18.45 -12.16
CA GLU A 56 -5.53 19.62 -11.46
C GLU A 56 -5.28 19.47 -9.96
N GLY A 57 -5.30 20.57 -9.21
CA GLY A 57 -5.10 20.61 -7.77
C GLY A 57 -3.64 20.57 -7.33
N SER A 58 -3.41 20.33 -6.05
CA SER A 58 -2.11 20.35 -5.39
C SER A 58 -1.97 19.16 -4.45
N ILE A 59 -0.77 18.59 -4.36
CA ILE A 59 -0.43 17.51 -3.42
C ILE A 59 0.79 17.96 -2.62
N ASP A 60 0.58 18.24 -1.34
CA ASP A 60 1.68 18.52 -0.41
C ASP A 60 2.14 17.24 0.28
N PHE A 61 3.44 17.00 0.24
CA PHE A 61 4.11 15.94 0.98
C PHE A 61 5.13 16.56 1.93
N ASN A 62 4.81 16.64 3.22
CA ASN A 62 5.69 17.21 4.25
C ASN A 62 6.23 18.61 3.90
N GLY A 63 5.38 19.50 3.40
CA GLY A 63 5.74 20.85 2.99
C GLY A 63 6.41 20.93 1.61
N THR A 64 6.40 19.86 0.83
CA THR A 64 6.94 19.83 -0.54
C THR A 64 5.82 19.54 -1.53
N GLU A 65 5.60 20.46 -2.48
CA GLU A 65 4.62 20.28 -3.56
C GLU A 65 5.08 19.16 -4.52
N VAL A 66 4.19 18.20 -4.77
CA VAL A 66 4.42 17.06 -5.69
C VAL A 66 4.06 17.41 -7.13
N VAL A 67 2.97 18.18 -7.31
CA VAL A 67 2.46 18.55 -8.64
C VAL A 67 3.41 19.56 -9.27
N GLY A 68 3.93 19.22 -10.43
CA GLY A 68 4.91 20.08 -11.12
C GLY A 68 6.33 20.06 -10.53
N ALA A 69 6.59 19.21 -9.51
CA ALA A 69 7.92 19.08 -8.93
C ALA A 69 8.97 18.64 -9.97
N SER A 70 10.17 19.17 -9.84
CA SER A 70 11.32 18.79 -10.68
C SER A 70 11.72 17.32 -10.46
N ALA A 71 12.47 16.75 -11.40
CA ALA A 71 12.96 15.37 -11.27
C ALA A 71 13.85 15.17 -10.03
N SER A 72 14.52 16.20 -9.52
CA SER A 72 15.33 16.16 -8.30
C SER A 72 14.45 16.15 -7.05
N GLU A 73 13.41 16.96 -7.01
CA GLU A 73 12.43 16.98 -5.91
C GLU A 73 11.65 15.69 -5.85
N LEU A 74 11.15 15.17 -6.98
CA LEU A 74 10.48 13.86 -7.03
C LEU A 74 11.39 12.72 -6.55
N ARG A 75 12.70 12.74 -6.85
CA ARG A 75 13.63 11.75 -6.30
C ARG A 75 13.71 11.83 -4.78
N LYS A 76 13.75 13.05 -4.22
CA LYS A 76 13.75 13.26 -2.77
C LYS A 76 12.45 12.81 -2.12
N ILE A 77 11.29 13.17 -2.70
CA ILE A 77 9.97 12.70 -2.24
C ILE A 77 9.94 11.17 -2.25
N ARG A 78 10.34 10.54 -3.36
CA ARG A 78 10.35 9.08 -3.50
C ARG A 78 11.36 8.39 -2.57
N SER A 79 12.41 9.06 -2.11
CA SER A 79 13.31 8.49 -1.10
C SER A 79 12.66 8.43 0.28
N ASP A 80 11.68 9.28 0.55
CA ASP A 80 10.91 9.29 1.80
C ASP A 80 9.65 8.40 1.73
N ILE A 81 9.33 7.82 0.56
CA ILE A 81 8.14 6.99 0.34
C ILE A 81 8.55 5.57 -0.06
N GLY A 82 8.29 4.60 0.81
CA GLY A 82 8.43 3.17 0.48
C GLY A 82 7.20 2.67 -0.27
N MET A 83 7.40 2.01 -1.42
CA MET A 83 6.29 1.46 -2.22
C MET A 83 6.32 -0.06 -2.24
N ILE A 84 5.20 -0.67 -1.85
CA ILE A 84 4.92 -2.10 -1.93
C ILE A 84 3.90 -2.32 -3.04
N PHE A 85 4.22 -3.17 -3.99
CA PHE A 85 3.41 -3.41 -5.19
C PHE A 85 2.65 -4.73 -5.09
N GLN A 86 1.54 -4.84 -5.79
CA GLN A 86 0.74 -6.04 -5.95
C GLN A 86 1.56 -7.21 -6.52
N THR A 87 2.34 -6.97 -7.57
CA THR A 87 3.33 -7.90 -8.07
C THR A 87 4.64 -7.58 -7.36
N PHE A 88 5.21 -8.50 -6.66
CA PHE A 88 6.35 -8.33 -5.73
C PHE A 88 7.53 -7.52 -6.32
N ASN A 89 7.64 -7.43 -7.65
CA ASN A 89 8.65 -6.68 -8.41
C ASN A 89 10.08 -7.00 -7.93
N LEU A 90 10.35 -8.28 -7.64
CA LEU A 90 11.65 -8.76 -7.23
C LEU A 90 12.49 -9.21 -8.44
N SER A 91 13.79 -9.01 -8.33
CA SER A 91 14.74 -9.64 -9.22
C SER A 91 14.91 -11.11 -8.80
N LEU A 92 14.18 -12.02 -9.44
CA LEU A 92 14.09 -13.43 -9.06
C LEU A 92 15.43 -14.16 -9.13
N ARG A 93 16.36 -13.73 -9.99
CA ARG A 93 17.66 -14.35 -10.20
C ARG A 93 18.72 -13.94 -9.16
N THR A 94 18.44 -12.95 -8.33
CA THR A 94 19.35 -12.47 -7.30
C THR A 94 18.92 -12.95 -5.92
N THR A 95 19.79 -12.77 -4.92
CA THR A 95 19.46 -13.12 -3.53
C THR A 95 18.42 -12.20 -2.93
N VAL A 96 17.79 -12.66 -1.86
CA VAL A 96 16.86 -11.88 -1.03
C VAL A 96 17.54 -10.59 -0.54
N LEU A 97 18.74 -10.70 0.03
CA LEU A 97 19.50 -9.54 0.50
C LEU A 97 19.76 -8.52 -0.60
N ASN A 98 20.12 -8.95 -1.81
CA ASN A 98 20.33 -8.04 -2.92
C ASN A 98 19.04 -7.32 -3.34
N ASN A 99 17.87 -7.99 -3.28
CA ASN A 99 16.59 -7.34 -3.52
C ASN A 99 16.30 -6.25 -2.49
N VAL A 100 16.58 -6.51 -1.21
CA VAL A 100 16.37 -5.51 -0.14
C VAL A 100 17.36 -4.35 -0.26
N LEU A 101 18.61 -4.62 -0.61
CA LEU A 101 19.62 -3.59 -0.86
C LEU A 101 19.24 -2.61 -1.99
N MET A 102 18.36 -2.99 -2.94
CA MET A 102 17.81 -2.04 -3.92
C MET A 102 17.05 -0.88 -3.26
N GLY A 103 16.50 -1.06 -2.06
CA GLY A 103 15.91 0.03 -1.26
C GLY A 103 16.93 1.10 -0.85
N ARG A 104 18.23 0.76 -0.81
CA ARG A 104 19.33 1.68 -0.45
C ARG A 104 19.90 2.48 -1.61
N LEU A 105 19.35 2.35 -2.83
CA LEU A 105 19.89 3.00 -4.03
C LEU A 105 19.97 4.54 -3.93
N SER A 106 19.09 5.18 -3.16
CA SER A 106 19.13 6.63 -2.94
C SER A 106 20.29 7.10 -2.06
N PHE A 107 20.90 6.20 -1.30
CA PHE A 107 21.97 6.49 -0.33
C PHE A 107 23.37 6.15 -0.86
N VAL A 108 23.46 5.41 -1.97
CA VAL A 108 24.72 4.90 -2.53
C VAL A 108 24.94 5.46 -3.92
N SER A 109 26.17 5.83 -4.23
CA SER A 109 26.52 6.31 -5.57
C SER A 109 26.29 5.22 -6.63
N ALA A 110 25.82 5.65 -7.82
CA ALA A 110 25.42 4.74 -8.91
C ALA A 110 26.51 3.73 -9.29
N TRP A 111 27.78 4.12 -9.35
CA TRP A 111 28.87 3.19 -9.69
C TRP A 111 29.04 2.08 -8.63
N ARG A 112 28.91 2.40 -7.34
CA ARG A 112 29.00 1.39 -6.27
C ARG A 112 27.88 0.39 -6.33
N SER A 113 26.63 0.87 -6.53
CA SER A 113 25.47 -0.03 -6.66
C SER A 113 25.55 -0.92 -7.90
N THR A 114 26.06 -0.39 -9.03
CA THR A 114 26.25 -1.16 -10.28
C THR A 114 27.23 -2.32 -10.09
N PHE A 115 28.30 -2.13 -9.32
CA PHE A 115 29.27 -3.18 -9.02
C PHE A 115 28.96 -3.99 -7.76
N GLY A 116 27.77 -3.80 -7.14
CA GLY A 116 27.38 -4.51 -5.93
C GLY A 116 28.22 -4.19 -4.69
N LEU A 117 28.89 -3.03 -4.68
CA LEU A 117 29.78 -2.58 -3.61
C LEU A 117 29.00 -1.83 -2.53
N TRP A 118 28.17 -2.57 -1.82
CA TRP A 118 27.33 -2.01 -0.75
C TRP A 118 28.15 -1.76 0.52
N PRO A 119 28.03 -0.55 1.15
CA PRO A 119 28.59 -0.28 2.48
C PRO A 119 28.09 -1.29 3.53
N ALA A 120 28.91 -1.51 4.57
CA ALA A 120 28.53 -2.42 5.66
C ALA A 120 27.25 -1.95 6.36
N ALA A 121 27.10 -0.64 6.57
CA ALA A 121 25.90 -0.07 7.16
C ALA A 121 24.63 -0.36 6.34
N ASP A 122 24.67 -0.25 5.01
CA ASP A 122 23.51 -0.56 4.16
C ASP A 122 23.17 -2.07 4.19
N ARG A 123 24.17 -2.94 4.28
CA ARG A 123 23.94 -4.38 4.45
C ARG A 123 23.28 -4.68 5.80
N GLU A 124 23.72 -4.01 6.85
CA GLU A 124 23.13 -4.15 8.19
C GLU A 124 21.68 -3.67 8.20
N MET A 125 21.39 -2.50 7.61
CA MET A 125 20.02 -2.00 7.45
C MET A 125 19.13 -2.99 6.68
N ALA A 126 19.65 -3.58 5.61
CA ALA A 126 18.92 -4.59 4.85
C ALA A 126 18.66 -5.86 5.66
N MET A 127 19.62 -6.30 6.48
CA MET A 127 19.45 -7.47 7.37
C MET A 127 18.42 -7.17 8.47
N GLN A 128 18.47 -5.99 9.09
CA GLN A 128 17.48 -5.56 10.08
C GLN A 128 16.06 -5.47 9.47
N ALA A 129 15.94 -4.97 8.23
CA ALA A 129 14.67 -4.96 7.53
C ALA A 129 14.12 -6.39 7.28
N LEU A 130 14.98 -7.35 6.92
CA LEU A 130 14.60 -8.76 6.78
C LEU A 130 14.22 -9.41 8.12
N GLU A 131 14.89 -9.06 9.20
CA GLU A 131 14.57 -9.53 10.55
C GLU A 131 13.18 -9.04 10.99
N ARG A 132 12.85 -7.76 10.73
CA ARG A 132 11.53 -7.18 11.05
C ARG A 132 10.36 -7.90 10.38
N VAL A 133 10.57 -8.45 9.19
CA VAL A 133 9.55 -9.23 8.47
C VAL A 133 9.73 -10.75 8.64
N GLY A 134 10.64 -11.19 9.51
CA GLY A 134 10.80 -12.59 9.92
C GLY A 134 11.34 -13.52 8.84
N ILE A 135 12.22 -13.04 7.92
CA ILE A 135 12.80 -13.86 6.86
C ILE A 135 14.32 -13.67 6.71
N VAL A 136 14.99 -13.24 7.76
CA VAL A 136 16.45 -12.99 7.74
C VAL A 136 17.24 -14.26 7.43
N ASP A 137 16.76 -15.44 7.84
CA ASP A 137 17.32 -16.75 7.53
C ASP A 137 17.39 -17.05 6.02
N LYS A 138 16.57 -16.37 5.22
CA LYS A 138 16.48 -16.47 3.76
C LYS A 138 17.36 -15.45 3.02
N ALA A 139 18.15 -14.62 3.71
CA ALA A 139 18.89 -13.49 3.12
C ALA A 139 19.75 -13.87 1.90
N TYR A 140 20.35 -15.05 1.91
CA TYR A 140 21.32 -15.48 0.90
C TYR A 140 20.77 -16.44 -0.16
N ILE A 141 19.49 -16.82 -0.08
CA ILE A 141 18.86 -17.65 -1.12
C ILE A 141 18.30 -16.77 -2.23
N ARG A 142 18.01 -17.36 -3.39
CA ARG A 142 17.40 -16.63 -4.52
C ARG A 142 15.94 -16.31 -4.23
N ALA A 143 15.50 -15.14 -4.69
CA ALA A 143 14.10 -14.75 -4.55
C ALA A 143 13.14 -15.67 -5.32
N SER A 144 13.61 -16.36 -6.39
CA SER A 144 12.86 -17.39 -7.12
C SER A 144 12.45 -18.59 -6.25
N ASP A 145 13.20 -18.87 -5.18
CA ASP A 145 13.04 -20.07 -4.36
C ASP A 145 12.09 -19.82 -3.16
N LEU A 146 11.49 -18.62 -3.11
CA LEU A 146 10.57 -18.18 -2.07
C LEU A 146 9.11 -18.43 -2.46
N SER A 147 8.25 -18.74 -1.47
CA SER A 147 6.80 -18.66 -1.63
C SER A 147 6.32 -17.22 -1.90
N GLY A 148 5.09 -17.06 -2.42
CA GLY A 148 4.51 -15.74 -2.68
C GLY A 148 4.51 -14.81 -1.45
N GLY A 149 4.10 -15.33 -0.29
CA GLY A 149 4.12 -14.57 0.97
C GLY A 149 5.53 -14.18 1.41
N GLN A 150 6.52 -15.06 1.21
CA GLN A 150 7.92 -14.73 1.48
C GLN A 150 8.44 -13.66 0.50
N GLN A 151 8.07 -13.74 -0.79
CA GLN A 151 8.41 -12.71 -1.77
C GLN A 151 7.80 -11.35 -1.40
N GLN A 152 6.55 -11.34 -0.91
CA GLN A 152 5.91 -10.12 -0.43
C GLN A 152 6.65 -9.52 0.77
N ARG A 153 7.06 -10.34 1.73
CA ARG A 153 7.89 -9.88 2.86
C ARG A 153 9.23 -9.29 2.41
N VAL A 154 9.86 -9.85 1.37
CA VAL A 154 11.06 -9.23 0.75
C VAL A 154 10.72 -7.86 0.17
N GLY A 155 9.56 -7.70 -0.48
CA GLY A 155 9.07 -6.42 -0.98
C GLY A 155 8.89 -5.38 0.14
N ILE A 156 8.32 -5.80 1.27
CA ILE A 156 8.17 -4.96 2.48
C ILE A 156 9.55 -4.60 3.05
N ALA A 157 10.45 -5.56 3.22
CA ALA A 157 11.80 -5.33 3.72
C ALA A 157 12.59 -4.36 2.81
N ARG A 158 12.43 -4.46 1.48
CA ARG A 158 13.01 -3.51 0.52
C ARG A 158 12.49 -2.09 0.73
N ALA A 159 11.18 -1.94 0.94
CA ALA A 159 10.58 -0.64 1.24
C ALA A 159 11.09 -0.09 2.58
N LEU A 160 11.19 -0.92 3.62
CA LEU A 160 11.74 -0.55 4.94
C LEU A 160 13.20 -0.15 4.89
N ALA A 161 14.02 -0.87 4.12
CA ALA A 161 15.45 -0.57 3.98
C ALA A 161 15.69 0.86 3.41
N GLN A 162 14.70 1.48 2.81
CA GLN A 162 14.72 2.86 2.35
C GLN A 162 14.60 3.87 3.50
N GLU A 163 14.27 3.44 4.74
CA GLU A 163 13.96 4.28 5.91
C GLU A 163 12.85 5.29 5.59
N PRO A 164 11.68 4.83 5.09
CA PRO A 164 10.65 5.72 4.59
C PRO A 164 9.90 6.41 5.73
N LYS A 165 9.39 7.63 5.49
CA LYS A 165 8.42 8.32 6.36
C LYS A 165 7.00 7.84 6.09
N VAL A 166 6.74 7.43 4.85
CA VAL A 166 5.43 6.94 4.38
C VAL A 166 5.61 5.62 3.66
N MET A 167 4.72 4.67 3.92
CA MET A 167 4.64 3.39 3.23
C MET A 167 3.33 3.32 2.44
N LEU A 168 3.44 3.10 1.15
CA LEU A 168 2.31 2.91 0.25
C LEU A 168 2.24 1.45 -0.17
N ALA A 169 1.15 0.76 0.11
CA ALA A 169 0.95 -0.63 -0.27
C ALA A 169 -0.23 -0.75 -1.26
N ASP A 170 0.09 -1.02 -2.51
CA ASP A 170 -0.90 -1.16 -3.59
C ASP A 170 -1.28 -2.64 -3.71
N GLU A 171 -2.39 -3.03 -3.08
CA GLU A 171 -2.94 -4.40 -3.03
C GLU A 171 -1.92 -5.45 -2.56
N PRO A 172 -1.29 -5.28 -1.38
CA PRO A 172 -0.15 -6.09 -0.96
C PRO A 172 -0.47 -7.58 -0.73
N VAL A 173 -1.73 -7.96 -0.73
CA VAL A 173 -2.20 -9.33 -0.39
C VAL A 173 -3.02 -9.98 -1.50
N ALA A 174 -3.23 -9.33 -2.64
CA ALA A 174 -4.14 -9.80 -3.70
C ALA A 174 -3.78 -11.18 -4.31
N ALA A 175 -2.51 -11.58 -4.24
CA ALA A 175 -2.01 -12.84 -4.80
C ALA A 175 -1.67 -13.89 -3.72
N LEU A 176 -2.14 -13.71 -2.49
CA LEU A 176 -1.80 -14.54 -1.34
C LEU A 176 -3.01 -15.31 -0.81
N ASP A 177 -2.75 -16.44 -0.18
CA ASP A 177 -3.76 -17.18 0.57
C ASP A 177 -4.22 -16.41 1.82
N PRO A 178 -5.40 -16.73 2.40
CA PRO A 178 -5.96 -15.96 3.51
C PRO A 178 -5.09 -15.91 4.76
N ILE A 179 -4.37 -16.98 5.08
CA ILE A 179 -3.51 -17.05 6.27
C ILE A 179 -2.30 -16.14 6.07
N THR A 180 -1.65 -16.24 4.92
CA THR A 180 -0.49 -15.42 4.56
C THR A 180 -0.88 -13.94 4.44
N SER A 181 -2.08 -13.64 3.92
CA SER A 181 -2.60 -12.27 3.83
C SER A 181 -2.72 -11.60 5.18
N ARG A 182 -3.30 -12.30 6.18
CA ARG A 182 -3.38 -11.79 7.56
C ARG A 182 -1.99 -11.57 8.19
N GLN A 183 -1.06 -12.48 7.93
CA GLN A 183 0.32 -12.31 8.40
C GLN A 183 0.98 -11.07 7.81
N VAL A 184 0.84 -10.83 6.50
CA VAL A 184 1.40 -9.64 5.82
C VAL A 184 0.75 -8.36 6.34
N MET A 185 -0.57 -8.34 6.51
CA MET A 185 -1.27 -7.19 7.08
C MET A 185 -0.85 -6.93 8.53
N GLY A 186 -0.70 -8.00 9.33
CA GLY A 186 -0.16 -7.91 10.69
C GLY A 186 1.26 -7.34 10.73
N ASP A 187 2.14 -7.76 9.81
CA ASP A 187 3.49 -7.21 9.69
C ASP A 187 3.45 -5.71 9.35
N LEU A 188 2.63 -5.27 8.39
CA LEU A 188 2.46 -3.85 8.04
C LEU A 188 1.93 -3.02 9.21
N ARG A 189 0.95 -3.56 9.92
CA ARG A 189 0.37 -2.90 11.10
C ARG A 189 1.38 -2.73 12.22
N ARG A 190 2.14 -3.79 12.53
CA ARG A 190 3.22 -3.77 13.53
C ARG A 190 4.30 -2.75 13.15
N ILE A 191 4.74 -2.74 11.89
CA ILE A 191 5.73 -1.79 11.38
C ILE A 191 5.26 -0.35 11.55
N ASN A 192 4.00 -0.05 11.21
CA ASN A 192 3.41 1.26 11.43
C ASN A 192 3.46 1.66 12.92
N GLN A 193 3.06 0.75 13.82
CA GLN A 193 3.03 1.02 15.26
C GLN A 193 4.41 1.19 15.87
N ASP A 194 5.36 0.31 15.52
CA ASP A 194 6.70 0.29 16.11
C ASP A 194 7.57 1.45 15.64
N LEU A 195 7.39 1.88 14.39
CA LEU A 195 8.25 2.89 13.75
C LEU A 195 7.55 4.24 13.53
N GLY A 196 6.24 4.34 13.75
CA GLY A 196 5.46 5.55 13.50
C GLY A 196 5.39 5.94 12.01
N ILE A 197 5.62 4.99 11.10
CA ILE A 197 5.59 5.23 9.65
C ILE A 197 4.14 5.35 9.20
N THR A 198 3.76 6.49 8.61
CA THR A 198 2.44 6.65 7.99
C THR A 198 2.23 5.58 6.92
N THR A 199 1.13 4.84 6.98
CA THR A 199 0.93 3.69 6.08
C THR A 199 -0.43 3.78 5.40
N LEU A 200 -0.42 3.77 4.06
CA LEU A 200 -1.63 3.70 3.23
C LEU A 200 -1.67 2.35 2.53
N VAL A 201 -2.77 1.63 2.69
CA VAL A 201 -2.94 0.29 2.12
C VAL A 201 -4.20 0.24 1.27
N ASN A 202 -4.04 0.00 -0.03
CA ASN A 202 -5.18 -0.36 -0.88
C ASN A 202 -5.58 -1.80 -0.64
N LEU A 203 -6.85 -2.04 -0.36
CA LEU A 203 -7.41 -3.37 -0.17
C LEU A 203 -8.64 -3.58 -1.05
N HIS A 204 -8.85 -4.86 -1.44
CA HIS A 204 -10.09 -5.33 -2.03
C HIS A 204 -10.99 -6.01 -0.99
N PHE A 205 -10.40 -6.69 0.00
CA PHE A 205 -11.09 -7.50 0.98
C PHE A 205 -11.53 -6.65 2.17
N LEU A 206 -12.84 -6.55 2.37
CA LEU A 206 -13.45 -5.71 3.40
C LEU A 206 -13.20 -6.23 4.83
N ASP A 207 -13.13 -7.53 4.99
CA ASP A 207 -12.79 -8.17 6.27
C ASP A 207 -11.39 -7.77 6.75
N LEU A 208 -10.41 -7.73 5.85
CA LEU A 208 -9.07 -7.22 6.18
C LEU A 208 -9.08 -5.72 6.47
N ALA A 209 -9.91 -4.96 5.76
CA ALA A 209 -10.04 -3.53 6.06
C ALA A 209 -10.59 -3.32 7.48
N ARG A 210 -11.62 -4.07 7.88
CA ARG A 210 -12.19 -4.03 9.23
C ARG A 210 -11.21 -4.51 10.30
N GLU A 211 -10.45 -5.58 10.03
CA GLU A 211 -9.53 -6.18 10.99
C GLU A 211 -8.31 -5.30 11.28
N TYR A 212 -7.74 -4.67 10.25
CA TYR A 212 -6.45 -3.96 10.36
C TYR A 212 -6.55 -2.44 10.27
N GLY A 213 -7.60 -1.89 9.65
CA GLY A 213 -7.79 -0.45 9.47
C GLY A 213 -8.06 0.28 10.79
N ARG A 214 -7.71 1.56 10.85
CA ARG A 214 -8.24 2.51 11.83
C ARG A 214 -9.08 3.56 11.13
N ARG A 215 -8.55 4.13 10.06
CA ARG A 215 -9.23 5.06 9.18
C ARG A 215 -9.47 4.40 7.84
N LEU A 216 -10.67 4.51 7.34
CA LEU A 216 -11.09 4.02 6.05
C LEU A 216 -11.31 5.19 5.10
N ILE A 217 -10.77 5.07 3.90
CA ILE A 217 -11.04 5.93 2.77
C ILE A 217 -11.78 5.10 1.72
N GLY A 218 -13.01 5.52 1.38
CA GLY A 218 -13.83 4.92 0.35
C GLY A 218 -13.77 5.71 -0.95
N LEU A 219 -13.35 5.06 -2.04
CA LEU A 219 -13.34 5.65 -3.38
C LEU A 219 -14.37 4.98 -4.29
N ARG A 220 -15.16 5.79 -5.01
CA ARG A 220 -16.07 5.34 -6.08
C ARG A 220 -15.98 6.26 -7.29
N ASP A 221 -15.74 5.68 -8.46
CA ASP A 221 -15.63 6.39 -9.75
C ASP A 221 -14.67 7.59 -9.73
N GLY A 222 -13.58 7.46 -8.98
CA GLY A 222 -12.57 8.49 -8.82
C GLY A 222 -12.87 9.55 -7.77
N ALA A 223 -14.03 9.51 -7.11
CA ALA A 223 -14.42 10.44 -6.06
C ALA A 223 -14.23 9.84 -4.67
N LEU A 224 -13.90 10.68 -3.69
CA LEU A 224 -13.91 10.34 -2.27
C LEU A 224 -15.36 10.32 -1.78
N VAL A 225 -15.87 9.16 -1.37
CA VAL A 225 -17.26 9.00 -0.89
C VAL A 225 -17.33 8.72 0.61
N TYR A 226 -16.23 8.25 1.21
CA TYR A 226 -16.15 8.05 2.66
C TYR A 226 -14.73 8.36 3.16
N ASP A 227 -14.66 9.02 4.30
CA ASP A 227 -13.42 9.27 5.06
C ASP A 227 -13.75 9.33 6.54
N GLY A 228 -13.37 8.32 7.30
CA GLY A 228 -13.70 8.23 8.72
C GLY A 228 -13.08 7.04 9.45
N ASP A 229 -13.41 6.90 10.74
CA ASP A 229 -12.99 5.76 11.56
C ASP A 229 -13.63 4.47 11.02
N ILE A 230 -12.87 3.40 10.97
CA ILE A 230 -13.36 2.08 10.54
C ILE A 230 -14.43 1.53 11.50
N ALA A 231 -14.40 1.93 12.77
CA ALA A 231 -15.36 1.50 13.76
C ALA A 231 -16.79 2.02 13.48
N ASP A 232 -16.91 3.12 12.72
CA ASP A 232 -18.19 3.72 12.35
C ASP A 232 -18.74 3.15 11.02
N VAL A 233 -18.01 2.21 10.39
CA VAL A 233 -18.35 1.67 9.07
C VAL A 233 -19.28 0.46 9.21
N ASP A 234 -20.49 0.59 8.72
CA ASP A 234 -21.50 -0.47 8.60
C ASP A 234 -21.57 -1.03 7.16
N ASP A 235 -22.47 -1.97 6.94
CA ASP A 235 -22.68 -2.57 5.62
C ASP A 235 -23.33 -1.60 4.62
N ASP A 236 -24.10 -0.62 5.10
CA ASP A 236 -24.69 0.43 4.27
C ASP A 236 -23.58 1.37 3.74
N THR A 237 -22.62 1.73 4.58
CA THR A 237 -21.43 2.50 4.19
C THR A 237 -20.63 1.79 3.10
N PHE A 238 -20.38 0.49 3.26
CA PHE A 238 -19.72 -0.27 2.19
C PHE A 238 -20.56 -0.37 0.92
N THR A 239 -21.88 -0.53 1.06
CA THR A 239 -22.81 -0.51 -0.10
C THR A 239 -22.73 0.82 -0.83
N GLU A 240 -22.62 1.94 -0.11
CA GLU A 240 -22.41 3.25 -0.71
C GLU A 240 -21.09 3.35 -1.46
N ILE A 241 -19.98 2.91 -0.83
CA ILE A 241 -18.64 2.91 -1.44
C ILE A 241 -18.60 2.04 -2.70
N TYR A 242 -19.21 0.85 -2.66
CA TYR A 242 -19.18 -0.10 -3.78
C TYR A 242 -20.28 0.18 -4.82
N GLY A 243 -21.29 1.01 -4.49
CA GLY A 243 -22.45 1.29 -5.37
C GLY A 243 -23.33 0.07 -5.63
N ARG A 244 -23.15 -1.01 -4.86
CA ARG A 244 -23.91 -2.27 -4.89
C ARG A 244 -23.81 -2.97 -3.54
N ALA A 245 -24.69 -3.94 -3.31
CA ALA A 245 -24.57 -4.80 -2.13
C ALA A 245 -23.23 -5.55 -2.13
N ILE A 246 -22.71 -5.80 -0.93
CA ILE A 246 -21.49 -6.59 -0.71
C ILE A 246 -21.76 -8.05 -1.12
N THR A 247 -20.78 -8.66 -1.75
CA THR A 247 -20.81 -10.06 -2.17
C THR A 247 -19.67 -10.84 -1.51
N GLU A 248 -19.72 -12.17 -1.60
CA GLU A 248 -18.63 -13.03 -1.09
C GLU A 248 -17.28 -12.73 -1.76
N GLU A 249 -17.29 -12.20 -2.98
CA GLU A 249 -16.05 -11.78 -3.68
C GLU A 249 -15.35 -10.58 -3.03
N ASP A 250 -16.08 -9.77 -2.27
CA ASP A 250 -15.57 -8.61 -1.53
C ASP A 250 -14.94 -9.02 -0.19
N LEU A 251 -15.10 -10.29 0.18
CA LEU A 251 -14.56 -10.87 1.39
C LEU A 251 -13.48 -11.90 1.04
N MET A 252 -12.54 -12.08 1.95
CA MET A 252 -11.53 -13.13 1.80
C MET A 252 -12.17 -14.51 1.95
N ALA A 253 -11.77 -15.48 1.14
CA ALA A 253 -12.31 -16.84 1.17
C ALA A 253 -12.31 -17.43 2.59
N GLY A 254 -13.47 -17.97 3.02
CA GLY A 254 -13.68 -18.55 4.34
C GLY A 254 -14.27 -17.59 5.39
N VAL A 255 -14.67 -16.37 4.98
CA VAL A 255 -15.44 -15.45 5.82
C VAL A 255 -16.89 -15.47 5.34
N GLU A 256 -17.83 -15.85 6.21
CA GLU A 256 -19.26 -15.78 5.95
C GLU A 256 -19.76 -14.34 6.19
N LEU A 257 -20.68 -13.87 5.34
CA LEU A 257 -21.42 -12.63 5.57
C LEU A 257 -22.24 -12.79 6.87
N ALA A 258 -21.99 -11.97 7.86
CA ALA A 258 -22.78 -11.94 9.08
C ALA A 258 -24.19 -11.42 8.75
N GLY A 259 -25.19 -12.35 8.72
CA GLY A 259 -26.61 -12.01 8.76
C GLY A 259 -27.38 -12.02 7.44
N HIS A 260 -27.64 -13.18 6.92
CA HIS A 260 -28.94 -13.53 6.35
C HIS A 260 -29.24 -14.97 6.83
N GLY A 261 -29.85 -15.05 8.01
CA GLY A 261 -30.49 -16.28 8.43
C GLY A 261 -31.57 -16.62 7.39
N PRO A 262 -31.76 -17.92 7.07
CA PRO A 262 -32.85 -18.31 6.17
C PRO A 262 -34.18 -17.87 6.79
N ASP A 263 -34.95 -17.08 6.02
CA ASP A 263 -36.37 -16.86 6.29
C ASP A 263 -37.03 -18.23 6.46
N GLU A 264 -37.32 -18.62 7.69
CA GLU A 264 -38.25 -19.70 7.99
C GLU A 264 -39.62 -19.25 7.47
N THR A 265 -39.90 -19.50 6.19
CA THR A 265 -41.28 -19.57 5.72
C THR A 265 -41.86 -20.83 6.30
N SER A 266 -42.50 -20.70 7.44
CA SER A 266 -43.46 -21.66 7.99
C SER A 266 -44.56 -21.95 6.98
N ASP A 267 -44.54 -23.11 6.37
CA ASP A 267 -45.76 -23.75 5.86
C ASP A 267 -46.49 -24.38 7.05
N GLY A 268 -47.68 -23.83 7.35
CA GLY A 268 -48.71 -24.40 8.15
C GLY A 268 -49.90 -24.78 7.29
#